data_3c811deec03792a2ac599a3745516f56
#
_entry.id   3c811deec03792a2ac599a3745516f56
#
_cell.length_a   1.000
_cell.length_b   1.000
_cell.length_c   1.000
_cell.angle_alpha   90.00
_cell.angle_beta   90.00
_cell.angle_gamma   90.00
#
_symmetry.space_group_name_H-M   'P 1'
#
loop_
_entity.id
_entity.type
_entity.pdbx_description
1 polymer ?
#
loop_
_entity_poly.entity_id
_entity_poly.type
_entity_poly.pdbx_seq_one_letter_code
_entity_poly.pdbx_strand_id
1 'polypeptide(L)'
;MVLRNGRFYLKSIISIAFLFVCFSLSGVGTVGASEKIYQHLVILGDPHLPGEKIKIKEQAIATINTWDDVDMTIAVGDICEERGTNEEYAAAKDFFSKLKKPLYPIVGNHDYLYADNLDAKGKKIKAVTETRDAKLNKFRDIFGLKEISYSKTAGRYLLVFLSLDSPGYLAEISQKQVDWLISELEKNKKALTIIFFHAPLEGTLRSYNKNANTSNYVAQPGGKIHDILVSNPQVFLWVSGHTHTSPKEESFASETNKYDKRITNIHNTDMERETIWTNSLFLYQDKIIVKTYNHKKGTWLPELERTIVPPATL
;
A
#
# COMPACT_ATOMS: atom_id res chain seq x y z
N MET A 1 64.06 35.57 -76.13
CA MET A 1 63.91 37.03 -76.19
C MET A 1 63.28 37.39 -74.84
N VAL A 2 64.17 37.78 -73.85
CA VAL A 2 64.33 39.13 -73.33
C VAL A 2 63.02 39.60 -72.65
N LEU A 3 62.89 39.96 -71.45
CA LEU A 3 63.60 40.59 -70.37
C LEU A 3 62.79 40.52 -69.07
N ARG A 4 63.27 40.18 -67.85
CA ARG A 4 63.91 40.97 -66.85
C ARG A 4 62.98 41.98 -66.07
N ASN A 5 63.16 41.85 -64.78
CA ASN A 5 63.08 42.81 -63.67
C ASN A 5 61.75 42.81 -62.88
N GLY A 6 61.68 42.80 -61.61
CA GLY A 6 62.68 42.96 -60.52
C GLY A 6 61.98 43.58 -59.34
N ARG A 7 62.29 43.10 -58.14
CA ARG A 7 62.27 43.71 -56.82
C ARG A 7 61.02 44.53 -56.38
N PHE A 8 60.43 44.31 -55.24
CA PHE A 8 60.93 44.82 -53.95
C PHE A 8 60.18 44.20 -52.77
N TYR A 9 60.91 43.92 -51.69
CA TYR A 9 60.45 43.47 -50.39
C TYR A 9 59.67 44.60 -49.67
N LEU A 10 58.59 44.26 -48.99
CA LEU A 10 58.12 44.99 -47.84
C LEU A 10 57.59 44.03 -46.78
N LYS A 11 58.36 43.87 -45.70
CA LYS A 11 57.96 43.17 -44.50
C LYS A 11 56.94 44.07 -43.74
N SER A 12 55.71 43.55 -43.63
CA SER A 12 54.74 44.12 -42.68
C SER A 12 54.54 43.10 -41.55
N ILE A 13 55.00 43.51 -40.40
CA ILE A 13 54.78 42.80 -39.12
C ILE A 13 53.36 43.14 -38.69
N ILE A 14 52.50 42.14 -38.74
CA ILE A 14 51.18 42.24 -38.14
C ILE A 14 51.26 41.59 -36.74
N SER A 15 51.24 42.46 -35.72
CA SER A 15 51.09 42.05 -34.33
C SER A 15 49.65 41.59 -34.10
N ILE A 16 49.49 40.27 -33.87
CA ILE A 16 48.20 39.69 -33.46
C ILE A 16 48.13 39.81 -31.93
N ALA A 17 47.32 40.73 -31.45
CA ALA A 17 46.96 40.82 -30.05
C ALA A 17 45.98 39.66 -29.72
N PHE A 18 46.43 38.68 -28.93
CA PHE A 18 45.57 37.65 -28.35
C PHE A 18 44.74 38.30 -27.22
N LEU A 19 43.46 38.50 -27.49
CA LEU A 19 42.47 38.85 -26.46
C LEU A 19 42.12 37.54 -25.70
N PHE A 20 42.64 37.39 -24.49
CA PHE A 20 42.20 36.34 -23.57
C PHE A 20 40.80 36.74 -23.03
N VAL A 21 39.76 36.18 -23.62
CA VAL A 21 38.42 36.22 -23.04
C VAL A 21 38.36 35.16 -21.94
N CYS A 22 38.51 35.57 -20.69
CA CYS A 22 38.20 34.70 -19.54
C CYS A 22 36.69 34.41 -19.49
N PHE A 23 36.26 33.28 -20.03
CA PHE A 23 34.95 32.74 -19.69
C PHE A 23 35.01 32.21 -18.26
N SER A 24 34.52 33.01 -17.33
CA SER A 24 34.13 32.49 -16.01
C SER A 24 32.89 31.57 -16.18
N LEU A 25 33.14 30.25 -16.25
CA LEU A 25 32.10 29.26 -16.06
C LEU A 25 31.64 29.37 -14.61
N SER A 26 30.60 30.16 -14.38
CA SER A 26 29.76 30.03 -13.20
C SER A 26 29.05 28.67 -13.31
N GLY A 27 29.65 27.66 -12.70
CA GLY A 27 29.02 26.39 -12.49
C GLY A 27 27.75 26.59 -11.65
N VAL A 28 26.59 26.65 -12.32
CA VAL A 28 25.32 26.46 -11.66
C VAL A 28 25.31 24.96 -11.26
N GLY A 29 25.75 24.72 -10.02
CA GLY A 29 25.57 23.44 -9.40
C GLY A 29 24.09 23.14 -9.39
N THR A 30 23.64 22.22 -10.24
CA THR A 30 22.34 21.58 -10.08
C THR A 30 22.38 20.95 -8.70
N VAL A 31 21.62 21.50 -7.76
CA VAL A 31 21.29 20.82 -6.51
C VAL A 31 20.58 19.56 -6.93
N GLY A 32 21.33 18.46 -7.03
CA GLY A 32 20.79 17.15 -7.29
C GLY A 32 19.75 16.88 -6.19
N ALA A 33 18.50 16.62 -6.57
CA ALA A 33 17.52 16.14 -5.64
C ALA A 33 18.14 14.91 -4.94
N SER A 34 18.24 14.96 -3.61
CA SER A 34 18.76 13.83 -2.83
C SER A 34 17.95 12.59 -3.21
N GLU A 35 18.62 11.56 -3.71
CA GLU A 35 17.96 10.33 -4.12
C GLU A 35 17.20 9.76 -2.90
N LYS A 36 15.91 9.54 -3.07
CA LYS A 36 15.03 9.07 -2.01
C LYS A 36 15.44 7.65 -1.63
N ILE A 37 15.88 7.46 -0.39
CA ILE A 37 16.46 6.21 0.11
C ILE A 37 15.44 5.17 0.58
N TYR A 38 14.13 5.46 0.51
CA TYR A 38 13.03 4.58 0.91
C TYR A 38 11.81 4.74 -0.01
N GLN A 39 10.89 3.80 0.05
CA GLN A 39 9.53 3.94 -0.48
C GLN A 39 8.58 4.18 0.69
N HIS A 40 7.70 5.17 0.58
CA HIS A 40 6.71 5.51 1.62
C HIS A 40 5.32 5.01 1.20
N LEU A 41 4.79 4.04 1.94
CA LEU A 41 3.47 3.47 1.76
C LEU A 41 2.56 3.91 2.91
N VAL A 42 1.40 4.47 2.62
CA VAL A 42 0.37 4.83 3.62
C VAL A 42 -0.75 3.81 3.58
N ILE A 43 -1.12 3.27 4.74
CA ILE A 43 -2.15 2.23 4.86
C ILE A 43 -3.45 2.86 5.37
N LEU A 44 -4.51 2.71 4.60
CA LEU A 44 -5.88 3.05 4.98
C LEU A 44 -6.57 1.76 5.40
N GLY A 45 -6.81 1.62 6.68
CA GLY A 45 -7.62 0.52 7.22
C GLY A 45 -9.09 0.83 7.05
N ASP A 46 -9.84 -0.12 6.57
CA ASP A 46 -11.30 -0.20 6.56
C ASP A 46 -11.99 1.17 6.40
N PRO A 47 -11.98 1.76 5.18
CA PRO A 47 -12.51 3.10 4.94
C PRO A 47 -14.01 3.27 5.22
N HIS A 48 -14.81 2.23 5.00
CA HIS A 48 -16.28 2.20 5.23
C HIS A 48 -17.01 3.43 4.68
N LEU A 49 -17.02 3.54 3.35
CA LEU A 49 -17.55 4.71 2.65
C LEU A 49 -18.99 4.55 2.20
N PRO A 50 -19.84 5.62 2.37
CA PRO A 50 -19.46 6.94 2.89
C PRO A 50 -19.28 6.99 4.42
N GLY A 51 -20.07 6.24 5.19
CA GLY A 51 -20.12 6.25 6.64
C GLY A 51 -20.45 7.61 7.27
N GLU A 52 -20.69 7.62 8.56
CA GLU A 52 -21.07 8.86 9.26
C GLU A 52 -19.94 9.89 9.37
N LYS A 53 -18.69 9.44 9.27
CA LYS A 53 -17.49 10.28 9.50
C LYS A 53 -16.84 10.80 8.22
N ILE A 54 -17.57 10.91 7.12
CA ILE A 54 -17.01 11.25 5.80
C ILE A 54 -16.10 12.50 5.81
N LYS A 55 -16.50 13.56 6.50
CA LYS A 55 -15.70 14.81 6.58
C LYS A 55 -14.36 14.59 7.28
N ILE A 56 -14.32 13.77 8.32
CA ILE A 56 -13.07 13.46 9.04
C ILE A 56 -12.17 12.56 8.17
N LYS A 57 -12.76 11.62 7.42
CA LYS A 57 -12.05 10.80 6.43
C LYS A 57 -11.42 11.66 5.33
N GLU A 58 -12.17 12.64 4.81
CA GLU A 58 -11.67 13.60 3.81
C GLU A 58 -10.51 14.47 4.34
N GLN A 59 -10.56 14.88 5.61
CA GLN A 59 -9.45 15.57 6.25
C GLN A 59 -8.19 14.70 6.35
N ALA A 60 -8.36 13.40 6.61
CA ALA A 60 -7.23 12.46 6.60
C ALA A 60 -6.60 12.36 5.19
N ILE A 61 -7.41 12.26 4.13
CA ILE A 61 -6.94 12.27 2.74
C ILE A 61 -6.24 13.60 2.41
N ALA A 62 -6.82 14.74 2.84
CA ALA A 62 -6.18 16.04 2.64
C ALA A 62 -4.81 16.12 3.31
N THR A 63 -4.67 15.58 4.53
CA THR A 63 -3.38 15.48 5.24
C THR A 63 -2.39 14.63 4.46
N ILE A 64 -2.78 13.43 4.02
CA ILE A 64 -1.91 12.53 3.23
C ILE A 64 -1.46 13.21 1.93
N ASN A 65 -2.31 13.99 1.30
CA ASN A 65 -1.97 14.72 0.09
C ASN A 65 -0.87 15.78 0.29
N THR A 66 -0.65 16.24 1.53
CA THR A 66 0.45 17.19 1.86
C THR A 66 1.81 16.51 2.04
N TRP A 67 1.86 15.20 2.11
CA TRP A 67 3.12 14.45 2.26
C TRP A 67 3.74 14.19 0.88
N ASP A 68 4.76 14.95 0.53
CA ASP A 68 5.37 14.89 -0.81
C ASP A 68 6.07 13.56 -1.09
N ASP A 69 6.51 12.88 -0.03
CA ASP A 69 7.28 11.64 -0.10
C ASP A 69 6.43 10.35 -0.20
N VAL A 70 5.10 10.43 -0.26
CA VAL A 70 4.23 9.24 -0.39
C VAL A 70 4.28 8.69 -1.81
N ASP A 71 4.69 7.44 -1.95
CA ASP A 71 4.72 6.71 -3.23
C ASP A 71 3.43 5.95 -3.52
N MET A 72 2.80 5.41 -2.46
CA MET A 72 1.62 4.56 -2.58
C MET A 72 0.68 4.77 -1.40
N THR A 73 -0.61 4.69 -1.67
CA THR A 73 -1.66 4.57 -0.65
C THR A 73 -2.34 3.22 -0.84
N ILE A 74 -2.52 2.46 0.22
CA ILE A 74 -3.05 1.10 0.18
C ILE A 74 -4.29 1.04 1.05
N ALA A 75 -5.44 0.70 0.46
CA ALA A 75 -6.68 0.45 1.20
C ALA A 75 -6.84 -1.06 1.42
N VAL A 76 -6.85 -1.49 2.69
CA VAL A 76 -6.80 -2.92 3.03
C VAL A 76 -8.19 -3.56 3.17
N GLY A 77 -9.12 -3.21 2.28
CA GLY A 77 -10.48 -3.77 2.20
C GLY A 77 -11.51 -2.98 2.99
N ASP A 78 -12.76 -3.44 2.94
CA ASP A 78 -13.93 -2.79 3.53
C ASP A 78 -13.99 -1.30 3.15
N ILE A 79 -13.88 -1.08 1.83
CA ILE A 79 -13.97 0.27 1.25
C ILE A 79 -15.40 0.77 1.34
N CYS A 80 -16.37 -0.10 1.02
CA CYS A 80 -17.80 0.18 1.17
C CYS A 80 -18.21 0.08 2.64
N GLU A 81 -19.20 0.89 3.03
CA GLU A 81 -19.66 0.98 4.42
C GLU A 81 -20.20 -0.36 4.93
N GLU A 82 -21.10 -0.97 4.15
CA GLU A 82 -21.81 -2.15 4.64
C GLU A 82 -21.94 -3.32 3.67
N ARG A 83 -22.28 -3.06 2.40
CA ARG A 83 -22.77 -4.11 1.50
C ARG A 83 -22.28 -4.00 0.07
N GLY A 84 -21.49 -3.00 -0.29
CA GLY A 84 -21.03 -2.77 -1.66
C GLY A 84 -22.17 -2.42 -2.62
N THR A 85 -23.10 -1.57 -2.19
CA THR A 85 -24.18 -1.09 -3.05
C THR A 85 -23.66 -0.13 -4.12
N ASN A 86 -24.51 0.23 -5.08
CA ASN A 86 -24.12 1.21 -6.11
C ASN A 86 -23.78 2.57 -5.51
N GLU A 87 -24.54 2.97 -4.48
CA GLU A 87 -24.39 4.24 -3.77
C GLU A 87 -23.08 4.26 -2.97
N GLU A 88 -22.76 3.17 -2.28
CA GLU A 88 -21.51 3.05 -1.53
C GLU A 88 -20.29 3.08 -2.47
N TYR A 89 -20.37 2.38 -3.59
CA TYR A 89 -19.31 2.43 -4.61
C TYR A 89 -19.17 3.80 -5.28
N ALA A 90 -20.28 4.51 -5.51
CA ALA A 90 -20.24 5.88 -6.03
C ALA A 90 -19.57 6.83 -5.01
N ALA A 91 -19.90 6.69 -3.73
CA ALA A 91 -19.26 7.44 -2.65
C ALA A 91 -17.76 7.12 -2.52
N ALA A 92 -17.39 5.84 -2.64
CA ALA A 92 -16.00 5.42 -2.63
C ALA A 92 -15.21 6.04 -3.80
N LYS A 93 -15.77 6.03 -5.00
CA LYS A 93 -15.17 6.67 -6.18
C LYS A 93 -14.98 8.17 -5.99
N ASP A 94 -16.01 8.88 -5.47
CA ASP A 94 -15.90 10.32 -5.18
C ASP A 94 -14.83 10.59 -4.11
N PHE A 95 -14.83 9.83 -3.03
CA PHE A 95 -13.86 9.97 -1.95
C PHE A 95 -12.44 9.81 -2.44
N PHE A 96 -12.13 8.72 -3.15
CA PHE A 96 -10.77 8.46 -3.63
C PHE A 96 -10.36 9.36 -4.81
N SER A 97 -11.30 10.01 -5.50
CA SER A 97 -10.96 11.03 -6.49
C SER A 97 -10.23 12.24 -5.89
N LYS A 98 -10.37 12.47 -4.58
CA LYS A 98 -9.70 13.53 -3.82
C LYS A 98 -8.26 13.17 -3.43
N LEU A 99 -7.90 11.89 -3.52
CA LEU A 99 -6.55 11.41 -3.22
C LEU A 99 -5.62 11.69 -4.41
N LYS A 100 -4.52 12.42 -4.15
CA LYS A 100 -3.51 12.78 -5.18
C LYS A 100 -2.39 11.78 -5.31
N LYS A 101 -2.41 10.71 -4.51
CA LYS A 101 -1.38 9.66 -4.47
C LYS A 101 -1.90 8.39 -5.15
N PRO A 102 -1.04 7.56 -5.75
CA PRO A 102 -1.46 6.28 -6.32
C PRO A 102 -2.15 5.40 -5.29
N LEU A 103 -3.33 4.86 -5.62
CA LEU A 103 -4.12 3.97 -4.75
C LEU A 103 -4.00 2.52 -5.20
N TYR A 104 -3.78 1.62 -4.24
CA TYR A 104 -3.72 0.17 -4.42
C TYR A 104 -4.71 -0.50 -3.46
N PRO A 105 -5.97 -0.69 -3.85
CA PRO A 105 -7.01 -1.25 -3.00
C PRO A 105 -7.07 -2.77 -3.09
N ILE A 106 -7.54 -3.40 -2.01
CA ILE A 106 -7.98 -4.79 -2.00
C ILE A 106 -9.44 -4.89 -1.54
N VAL A 107 -10.11 -6.00 -1.88
CA VAL A 107 -11.50 -6.25 -1.52
C VAL A 107 -11.60 -6.76 -0.07
N GLY A 108 -12.49 -6.15 0.74
CA GLY A 108 -12.95 -6.65 2.02
C GLY A 108 -14.33 -7.30 1.93
N ASN A 109 -14.88 -7.77 3.06
CA ASN A 109 -16.18 -8.46 3.03
C ASN A 109 -17.37 -7.50 2.80
N HIS A 110 -17.27 -6.25 3.20
CA HIS A 110 -18.30 -5.24 2.95
C HIS A 110 -18.39 -4.85 1.48
N ASP A 111 -17.33 -5.05 0.72
CA ASP A 111 -17.30 -4.66 -0.68
C ASP A 111 -18.12 -5.59 -1.59
N TYR A 112 -18.26 -6.89 -1.25
CA TYR A 112 -18.87 -7.84 -2.20
C TYR A 112 -19.78 -8.91 -1.57
N LEU A 113 -19.59 -9.26 -0.28
CA LEU A 113 -20.14 -10.49 0.29
C LEU A 113 -21.66 -10.41 0.49
N TYR A 114 -22.21 -9.24 0.70
CA TYR A 114 -23.59 -9.05 1.12
C TYR A 114 -24.50 -8.63 -0.03
N ALA A 115 -25.79 -9.04 0.04
CA ALA A 115 -26.84 -8.55 -0.84
C ALA A 115 -27.17 -7.08 -0.56
N ASP A 116 -27.75 -6.38 -1.53
CA ASP A 116 -28.09 -4.96 -1.39
C ASP A 116 -29.25 -4.74 -0.42
N ASN A 117 -30.13 -5.73 -0.28
CA ASN A 117 -31.24 -5.75 0.67
C ASN A 117 -30.88 -6.46 1.96
N LEU A 118 -31.56 -6.09 3.04
CA LEU A 118 -31.53 -6.77 4.32
C LEU A 118 -32.62 -7.85 4.39
N ASP A 119 -32.50 -8.77 5.33
CA ASP A 119 -33.58 -9.73 5.63
C ASP A 119 -34.76 -9.03 6.34
N ALA A 120 -35.83 -9.77 6.58
CA ALA A 120 -37.04 -9.27 7.27
C ALA A 120 -36.78 -8.76 8.71
N LYS A 121 -35.60 -9.06 9.27
CA LYS A 121 -35.17 -8.63 10.61
C LYS A 121 -34.13 -7.50 10.53
N GLY A 122 -33.86 -6.93 9.35
CA GLY A 122 -32.85 -5.89 9.14
C GLY A 122 -31.41 -6.40 9.21
N LYS A 123 -31.14 -7.69 9.00
CA LYS A 123 -29.78 -8.24 9.02
C LYS A 123 -29.21 -8.37 7.62
N LYS A 124 -27.91 -8.21 7.50
CA LYS A 124 -27.15 -8.48 6.26
C LYS A 124 -27.27 -9.97 5.91
N ILE A 125 -27.55 -10.26 4.66
CA ILE A 125 -27.56 -11.61 4.09
C ILE A 125 -26.46 -11.76 3.06
N LYS A 126 -25.84 -12.93 2.98
CA LYS A 126 -24.85 -13.19 1.94
C LYS A 126 -25.52 -13.13 0.56
N ALA A 127 -24.90 -12.43 -0.37
CA ALA A 127 -25.36 -12.35 -1.74
C ALA A 127 -25.23 -13.68 -2.47
N VAL A 128 -26.08 -13.91 -3.47
CA VAL A 128 -25.91 -15.03 -4.41
C VAL A 128 -24.65 -14.84 -5.26
N THR A 129 -24.17 -15.90 -5.87
CA THR A 129 -22.88 -15.90 -6.61
C THR A 129 -22.85 -14.81 -7.68
N GLU A 130 -23.89 -14.70 -8.49
CA GLU A 130 -23.99 -13.73 -9.58
C GLU A 130 -23.87 -12.28 -9.07
N THR A 131 -24.46 -11.99 -7.92
CA THR A 131 -24.37 -10.66 -7.29
C THR A 131 -22.96 -10.39 -6.76
N ARG A 132 -22.33 -11.40 -6.11
CA ARG A 132 -20.95 -11.25 -5.64
C ARG A 132 -19.99 -11.02 -6.78
N ASP A 133 -20.11 -11.78 -7.86
CA ASP A 133 -19.26 -11.64 -9.06
C ASP A 133 -19.45 -10.26 -9.71
N ALA A 134 -20.69 -9.78 -9.79
CA ALA A 134 -20.99 -8.43 -10.29
C ALA A 134 -20.32 -7.35 -9.43
N LYS A 135 -20.33 -7.50 -8.09
CA LYS A 135 -19.67 -6.56 -7.17
C LYS A 135 -18.14 -6.61 -7.28
N LEU A 136 -17.54 -7.79 -7.40
CA LEU A 136 -16.11 -7.94 -7.64
C LEU A 136 -15.69 -7.30 -8.99
N ASN A 137 -16.48 -7.50 -10.04
CA ASN A 137 -16.26 -6.82 -11.32
C ASN A 137 -16.38 -5.30 -11.19
N LYS A 138 -17.39 -4.80 -10.48
CA LYS A 138 -17.57 -3.38 -10.21
C LYS A 138 -16.39 -2.78 -9.45
N PHE A 139 -15.90 -3.46 -8.40
CA PHE A 139 -14.71 -3.06 -7.66
C PHE A 139 -13.53 -2.90 -8.61
N ARG A 140 -13.28 -3.91 -9.43
CA ARG A 140 -12.20 -3.90 -10.41
C ARG A 140 -12.32 -2.73 -11.38
N ASP A 141 -13.53 -2.48 -11.90
CA ASP A 141 -13.76 -1.42 -12.89
C ASP A 141 -13.61 -0.01 -12.28
N ILE A 142 -14.11 0.20 -11.06
CA ILE A 142 -14.01 1.50 -10.36
C ILE A 142 -12.57 1.87 -10.07
N PHE A 143 -11.75 0.89 -9.66
CA PHE A 143 -10.35 1.13 -9.30
C PHE A 143 -9.37 0.86 -10.46
N GLY A 144 -9.86 0.56 -11.66
CA GLY A 144 -9.04 0.33 -12.85
C GLY A 144 -8.11 -0.88 -12.75
N LEU A 145 -8.51 -1.92 -12.01
CA LEU A 145 -7.73 -3.13 -11.80
C LEU A 145 -7.99 -4.15 -12.92
N LYS A 146 -6.95 -4.83 -13.39
CA LYS A 146 -7.10 -5.96 -14.31
C LYS A 146 -7.64 -7.20 -13.60
N GLU A 147 -7.11 -7.47 -12.41
CA GLU A 147 -7.52 -8.56 -11.52
C GLU A 147 -7.63 -8.01 -10.09
N ILE A 148 -8.44 -8.66 -9.24
CA ILE A 148 -8.59 -8.25 -7.83
C ILE A 148 -7.40 -8.67 -6.96
N SER A 149 -6.61 -9.65 -7.42
CA SER A 149 -5.33 -10.02 -6.80
C SER A 149 -4.21 -9.69 -7.76
N TYR A 150 -3.20 -9.03 -7.28
CA TYR A 150 -2.10 -8.53 -8.10
C TYR A 150 -0.83 -8.36 -7.26
N SER A 151 0.29 -8.15 -7.93
CA SER A 151 1.57 -7.85 -7.29
C SER A 151 2.22 -6.62 -7.91
N LYS A 152 3.14 -6.02 -7.16
CA LYS A 152 3.93 -4.86 -7.57
C LYS A 152 5.29 -4.90 -6.89
N THR A 153 6.32 -4.47 -7.58
CA THR A 153 7.65 -4.27 -6.99
C THR A 153 7.78 -2.85 -6.44
N ALA A 154 8.35 -2.73 -5.24
CA ALA A 154 8.72 -1.47 -4.59
C ALA A 154 10.16 -1.58 -4.07
N GLY A 155 11.12 -1.03 -4.80
CA GLY A 155 12.54 -1.26 -4.52
C GLY A 155 12.88 -2.76 -4.59
N ARG A 156 13.40 -3.33 -3.52
CA ARG A 156 13.71 -4.77 -3.41
C ARG A 156 12.54 -5.63 -2.92
N TYR A 157 11.40 -5.01 -2.62
CA TYR A 157 10.25 -5.70 -2.04
C TYR A 157 9.23 -6.07 -3.11
N LEU A 158 8.69 -7.28 -3.01
CA LEU A 158 7.49 -7.70 -3.69
C LEU A 158 6.29 -7.38 -2.79
N LEU A 159 5.38 -6.58 -3.28
CA LEU A 159 4.09 -6.28 -2.66
C LEU A 159 3.04 -7.18 -3.30
N VAL A 160 2.39 -8.02 -2.51
CA VAL A 160 1.32 -8.93 -2.94
C VAL A 160 0.00 -8.43 -2.36
N PHE A 161 -0.97 -8.21 -3.21
CA PHE A 161 -2.30 -7.72 -2.87
C PHE A 161 -3.31 -8.85 -3.08
N LEU A 162 -3.87 -9.38 -1.98
CA LEU A 162 -4.88 -10.42 -1.97
C LEU A 162 -6.24 -9.85 -1.60
N SER A 163 -7.25 -10.16 -2.38
CA SER A 163 -8.63 -9.71 -2.18
C SER A 163 -9.53 -10.85 -1.71
N LEU A 164 -10.58 -10.55 -0.98
CA LEU A 164 -11.60 -11.54 -0.65
C LEU A 164 -12.44 -11.87 -1.89
N ASP A 165 -12.74 -13.16 -2.12
CA ASP A 165 -13.58 -13.60 -3.23
C ASP A 165 -14.33 -14.93 -2.95
N SER A 166 -14.23 -15.47 -1.72
CA SER A 166 -14.93 -16.68 -1.30
C SER A 166 -15.94 -16.40 -0.20
N PRO A 167 -17.17 -16.97 -0.26
CA PRO A 167 -18.21 -16.68 0.70
C PRO A 167 -18.23 -17.61 1.94
N GLY A 168 -17.28 -18.51 2.09
CA GLY A 168 -17.25 -19.47 3.20
C GLY A 168 -17.18 -18.78 4.54
N TYR A 169 -16.14 -17.99 4.74
CA TYR A 169 -15.92 -17.12 5.89
C TYR A 169 -15.95 -15.65 5.51
N LEU A 170 -15.90 -14.74 6.49
CA LEU A 170 -15.86 -13.31 6.22
C LEU A 170 -14.53 -12.88 5.58
N ALA A 171 -13.48 -13.65 5.77
CA ALA A 171 -12.13 -13.31 5.33
C ALA A 171 -11.46 -14.46 4.56
N GLU A 172 -12.11 -14.94 3.50
CA GLU A 172 -11.66 -16.12 2.75
C GLU A 172 -11.31 -15.78 1.30
N ILE A 173 -10.22 -16.39 0.82
CA ILE A 173 -9.85 -16.41 -0.61
C ILE A 173 -10.23 -17.74 -1.26
N SER A 174 -10.61 -17.68 -2.53
CA SER A 174 -10.90 -18.87 -3.33
C SER A 174 -9.65 -19.70 -3.62
N GLN A 175 -9.87 -20.95 -4.03
CA GLN A 175 -8.78 -21.83 -4.49
C GLN A 175 -8.01 -21.18 -5.66
N LYS A 176 -8.69 -20.45 -6.55
CA LYS A 176 -8.05 -19.72 -7.65
C LYS A 176 -7.00 -18.71 -7.13
N GLN A 177 -7.31 -17.96 -6.08
CA GLN A 177 -6.35 -17.03 -5.49
C GLN A 177 -5.24 -17.74 -4.70
N VAL A 178 -5.55 -18.87 -4.05
CA VAL A 178 -4.53 -19.72 -3.41
C VAL A 178 -3.51 -20.19 -4.45
N ASP A 179 -3.96 -20.72 -5.59
CA ASP A 179 -3.09 -21.21 -6.66
C ASP A 179 -2.27 -20.07 -7.29
N TRP A 180 -2.89 -18.89 -7.48
CA TRP A 180 -2.21 -17.70 -7.94
C TRP A 180 -1.12 -17.24 -6.96
N LEU A 181 -1.41 -17.21 -5.65
CA LEU A 181 -0.45 -16.83 -4.62
C LEU A 181 0.77 -17.76 -4.62
N ILE A 182 0.54 -19.07 -4.68
CA ILE A 182 1.62 -20.07 -4.76
C ILE A 182 2.50 -19.80 -5.98
N SER A 183 1.88 -19.61 -7.15
CA SER A 183 2.60 -19.33 -8.39
C SER A 183 3.39 -18.01 -8.33
N GLU A 184 2.82 -16.98 -7.72
CA GLU A 184 3.45 -15.67 -7.61
C GLU A 184 4.66 -15.69 -6.67
N LEU A 185 4.53 -16.36 -5.52
CA LEU A 185 5.62 -16.53 -4.57
C LEU A 185 6.75 -17.41 -5.13
N GLU A 186 6.41 -18.46 -5.89
CA GLU A 186 7.39 -19.33 -6.55
C GLU A 186 8.21 -18.56 -7.59
N LYS A 187 7.58 -17.75 -8.43
CA LYS A 187 8.26 -16.89 -9.41
C LYS A 187 9.21 -15.89 -8.76
N ASN A 188 8.91 -15.49 -7.53
CA ASN A 188 9.60 -14.43 -6.81
C ASN A 188 10.29 -14.90 -5.53
N LYS A 189 10.77 -16.14 -5.50
CA LYS A 189 11.39 -16.77 -4.30
C LYS A 189 12.51 -15.96 -3.64
N LYS A 190 13.21 -15.14 -4.41
CA LYS A 190 14.32 -14.32 -3.91
C LYS A 190 13.89 -12.89 -3.51
N ALA A 191 12.62 -12.53 -3.70
CA ALA A 191 12.13 -11.20 -3.39
C ALA A 191 11.56 -11.15 -1.97
N LEU A 192 12.06 -10.25 -1.13
CA LEU A 192 11.46 -9.97 0.18
C LEU A 192 9.99 -9.57 0.00
N THR A 193 9.07 -10.34 0.55
CA THR A 193 7.66 -10.24 0.22
C THR A 193 6.83 -9.72 1.38
N ILE A 194 5.99 -8.73 1.07
CA ILE A 194 4.97 -8.14 1.94
C ILE A 194 3.60 -8.50 1.37
N ILE A 195 2.72 -9.10 2.18
CA ILE A 195 1.36 -9.43 1.77
C ILE A 195 0.38 -8.44 2.41
N PHE A 196 -0.47 -7.83 1.59
CA PHE A 196 -1.63 -7.04 1.99
C PHE A 196 -2.87 -7.91 1.83
N PHE A 197 -3.58 -8.11 2.92
CA PHE A 197 -4.81 -8.88 2.95
C PHE A 197 -5.78 -8.27 3.96
N HIS A 198 -7.08 -8.39 3.72
CA HIS A 198 -8.07 -7.73 4.57
C HIS A 198 -7.99 -8.18 6.03
N ALA A 199 -7.88 -9.49 6.30
CA ALA A 199 -7.86 -10.02 7.67
C ALA A 199 -6.45 -10.38 8.18
N PRO A 200 -6.23 -10.36 9.50
CA PRO A 200 -4.97 -10.75 10.11
C PRO A 200 -4.73 -12.27 10.05
N LEU A 201 -3.48 -12.66 10.27
CA LEU A 201 -3.10 -14.04 10.53
C LEU A 201 -3.55 -14.48 11.93
N GLU A 202 -3.97 -15.74 12.05
CA GLU A 202 -4.43 -16.31 13.32
C GLU A 202 -3.37 -16.22 14.41
N GLY A 203 -3.79 -15.90 15.64
CA GLY A 203 -2.91 -15.79 16.80
C GLY A 203 -2.06 -14.52 16.88
N THR A 204 -2.20 -13.58 15.92
CA THR A 204 -1.46 -12.30 15.93
C THR A 204 -2.15 -11.19 16.70
N LEU A 205 -3.32 -11.46 17.28
CA LEU A 205 -4.05 -10.60 18.20
C LEU A 205 -4.23 -11.27 19.55
N ARG A 206 -4.06 -10.54 20.65
CA ARG A 206 -4.61 -10.99 21.92
C ARG A 206 -6.13 -10.95 21.88
N SER A 207 -6.76 -11.89 22.56
CA SER A 207 -8.22 -11.93 22.68
C SER A 207 -8.71 -10.75 23.52
N TYR A 208 -9.03 -9.62 22.88
CA TYR A 208 -9.67 -8.46 23.50
C TYR A 208 -11.20 -8.48 23.34
N ASN A 209 -11.70 -9.38 22.49
CA ASN A 209 -13.10 -9.68 22.35
C ASN A 209 -13.28 -11.16 21.96
N LYS A 210 -14.51 -11.68 22.07
CA LYS A 210 -14.84 -13.10 21.78
C LYS A 210 -14.63 -13.52 20.32
N ASN A 211 -14.50 -12.58 19.41
CA ASN A 211 -14.38 -12.83 17.97
C ASN A 211 -12.91 -12.88 17.52
N ALA A 212 -11.99 -12.27 18.28
CA ALA A 212 -10.58 -12.27 17.93
C ALA A 212 -10.08 -13.72 17.74
N ASN A 213 -9.31 -13.94 16.68
CA ASN A 213 -8.77 -15.26 16.29
C ASN A 213 -9.82 -16.36 15.94
N THR A 214 -11.09 -16.01 15.70
CA THR A 214 -12.05 -16.96 15.11
C THR A 214 -11.95 -16.96 13.59
N SER A 215 -12.40 -18.05 12.94
CA SER A 215 -12.29 -18.24 11.49
C SER A 215 -12.93 -17.13 10.65
N ASN A 216 -13.91 -16.39 11.19
CA ASN A 216 -14.47 -15.22 10.51
C ASN A 216 -13.60 -13.96 10.62
N TYR A 217 -12.65 -13.92 11.55
CA TYR A 217 -11.86 -12.74 11.83
C TYR A 217 -10.38 -12.88 11.50
N VAL A 218 -9.98 -14.06 10.99
CA VAL A 218 -8.61 -14.32 10.53
C VAL A 218 -8.60 -14.83 9.10
N ALA A 219 -7.46 -14.69 8.44
CA ALA A 219 -7.26 -15.10 7.05
C ALA A 219 -7.60 -16.57 6.80
N GLN A 220 -8.44 -16.83 5.81
CA GLN A 220 -8.91 -18.18 5.44
C GLN A 220 -8.62 -18.48 3.96
N PRO A 221 -8.40 -19.76 3.61
CA PRO A 221 -8.36 -20.97 4.45
C PRO A 221 -7.07 -21.07 5.27
N GLY A 222 -7.18 -21.03 6.61
CA GLY A 222 -6.05 -20.89 7.52
C GLY A 222 -4.95 -21.93 7.34
N GLY A 223 -5.31 -23.22 7.23
CA GLY A 223 -4.32 -24.30 7.03
C GLY A 223 -3.51 -24.14 5.74
N LYS A 224 -4.18 -23.81 4.61
CA LYS A 224 -3.48 -23.59 3.33
C LYS A 224 -2.58 -22.34 3.37
N ILE A 225 -3.06 -21.26 3.99
CA ILE A 225 -2.25 -20.05 4.18
C ILE A 225 -1.01 -20.38 5.02
N HIS A 226 -1.18 -21.15 6.10
CA HIS A 226 -0.07 -21.63 6.93
C HIS A 226 0.97 -22.39 6.08
N ASP A 227 0.55 -23.40 5.32
CA ASP A 227 1.45 -24.22 4.49
C ASP A 227 2.19 -23.37 3.45
N ILE A 228 1.51 -22.39 2.83
CA ILE A 228 2.13 -21.45 1.88
C ILE A 228 3.17 -20.62 2.61
N LEU A 229 2.86 -20.05 3.76
CA LEU A 229 3.78 -19.19 4.50
C LEU A 229 5.01 -19.96 5.00
N VAL A 230 4.85 -21.19 5.47
CA VAL A 230 5.96 -22.07 5.88
C VAL A 230 6.89 -22.38 4.70
N SER A 231 6.31 -22.65 3.52
CA SER A 231 7.07 -22.97 2.30
C SER A 231 7.74 -21.75 1.64
N ASN A 232 7.41 -20.54 2.08
CA ASN A 232 7.86 -19.28 1.47
C ASN A 232 8.50 -18.35 2.51
N PRO A 233 9.74 -18.63 2.95
CA PRO A 233 10.43 -17.86 3.99
C PRO A 233 10.71 -16.40 3.59
N GLN A 234 10.66 -16.04 2.31
CA GLN A 234 10.76 -14.67 1.82
C GLN A 234 9.58 -13.78 2.24
N VAL A 235 8.43 -14.37 2.63
CA VAL A 235 7.29 -13.62 3.20
C VAL A 235 7.59 -13.33 4.66
N PHE A 236 7.70 -12.06 5.04
CA PHE A 236 8.07 -11.66 6.40
C PHE A 236 7.13 -10.61 7.00
N LEU A 237 6.25 -10.02 6.20
CA LEU A 237 5.32 -8.99 6.62
C LEU A 237 3.92 -9.26 6.06
N TRP A 238 2.91 -9.11 6.92
CA TRP A 238 1.49 -9.19 6.61
C TRP A 238 0.81 -7.92 7.08
N VAL A 239 0.02 -7.26 6.26
CA VAL A 239 -0.65 -5.99 6.58
C VAL A 239 -2.15 -6.18 6.43
N SER A 240 -2.90 -5.92 7.50
CA SER A 240 -4.33 -6.24 7.56
C SER A 240 -5.20 -5.15 8.20
N GLY A 241 -6.49 -5.16 7.89
CA GLY A 241 -7.59 -4.44 8.51
C GLY A 241 -8.55 -5.37 9.26
N HIS A 242 -9.86 -5.32 8.95
CA HIS A 242 -10.95 -6.20 9.36
C HIS A 242 -11.27 -6.22 10.86
N THR A 243 -10.27 -6.27 11.72
CA THR A 243 -10.44 -6.34 13.17
C THR A 243 -10.51 -4.96 13.83
N HIS A 244 -10.36 -3.89 13.05
CA HIS A 244 -10.42 -2.49 13.51
C HIS A 244 -9.56 -2.25 14.76
N THR A 245 -8.38 -2.88 14.82
CA THR A 245 -7.51 -2.84 16.00
C THR A 245 -7.06 -1.42 16.29
N SER A 246 -7.47 -0.88 17.42
CA SER A 246 -7.15 0.49 17.81
C SER A 246 -5.68 0.61 18.26
N PRO A 247 -5.00 1.73 17.96
CA PRO A 247 -3.69 2.04 18.55
C PRO A 247 -3.67 2.09 20.10
N LYS A 248 -4.84 2.10 20.74
CA LYS A 248 -4.97 2.02 22.20
C LYS A 248 -4.93 0.58 22.72
N GLU A 249 -5.09 -0.40 21.85
CA GLU A 249 -5.04 -1.81 22.20
C GLU A 249 -3.58 -2.29 22.28
N GLU A 250 -3.26 -3.05 23.31
CA GLU A 250 -1.91 -3.62 23.48
C GLU A 250 -1.48 -4.43 22.25
N SER A 251 -2.42 -5.12 21.61
CA SER A 251 -2.17 -5.93 20.41
C SER A 251 -1.83 -5.14 19.16
N PHE A 252 -2.01 -3.82 19.13
CA PHE A 252 -1.75 -3.02 17.93
C PHE A 252 -0.28 -3.04 17.52
N ALA A 253 0.63 -2.93 18.49
CA ALA A 253 2.07 -2.91 18.25
C ALA A 253 2.80 -3.69 19.37
N SER A 254 2.81 -5.01 19.29
CA SER A 254 3.39 -5.87 20.33
C SER A 254 4.05 -7.12 19.71
N GLU A 255 4.76 -7.89 20.53
CA GLU A 255 5.36 -9.16 20.14
C GLU A 255 4.30 -10.23 19.76
N THR A 256 3.06 -10.08 20.21
CA THR A 256 1.93 -10.93 19.81
C THR A 256 1.68 -10.86 18.28
N ASN A 257 2.06 -9.77 17.63
CA ASN A 257 1.86 -9.60 16.19
C ASN A 257 2.74 -10.52 15.32
N LYS A 258 3.52 -11.41 15.90
CA LYS A 258 4.38 -12.34 15.16
C LYS A 258 3.68 -13.68 14.96
N TYR A 259 3.33 -13.95 13.69
CA TYR A 259 2.86 -15.26 13.27
C TYR A 259 4.06 -16.20 13.10
N ASP A 260 3.98 -17.37 13.73
CA ASP A 260 5.04 -18.38 13.72
C ASP A 260 6.45 -17.80 14.02
N LYS A 261 6.51 -16.83 14.94
CA LYS A 261 7.72 -16.08 15.36
C LYS A 261 8.50 -15.41 14.22
N ARG A 262 7.98 -15.43 13.00
CA ARG A 262 8.70 -15.02 11.79
C ARG A 262 8.02 -13.88 11.03
N ILE A 263 6.71 -13.96 10.82
CA ILE A 263 5.98 -12.97 10.02
C ILE A 263 5.34 -11.95 10.96
N THR A 264 5.69 -10.69 10.79
CA THR A 264 5.03 -9.63 11.56
C THR A 264 3.71 -9.26 10.89
N ASN A 265 2.60 -9.26 11.65
CA ASN A 265 1.32 -8.74 11.18
C ASN A 265 1.16 -7.28 11.63
N ILE A 266 0.99 -6.37 10.68
CA ILE A 266 0.64 -4.97 10.94
C ILE A 266 -0.87 -4.85 10.92
N HIS A 267 -1.45 -4.62 12.09
CA HIS A 267 -2.88 -4.36 12.24
C HIS A 267 -3.19 -2.91 11.96
N ASN A 268 -4.33 -2.65 11.33
CA ASN A 268 -4.83 -1.31 11.07
C ASN A 268 -6.20 -1.13 11.73
N THR A 269 -6.50 0.09 12.12
CA THR A 269 -7.81 0.49 12.60
C THR A 269 -8.69 0.92 11.42
N ASP A 270 -9.99 1.02 11.66
CA ASP A 270 -10.96 1.57 10.71
C ASP A 270 -10.90 3.12 10.65
N MET A 271 -11.55 3.68 9.64
CA MET A 271 -11.73 5.13 9.49
C MET A 271 -13.08 5.64 10.03
N GLU A 272 -13.85 4.82 10.76
CA GLU A 272 -15.17 5.17 11.33
C GLU A 272 -15.09 5.87 12.68
N ARG A 273 -13.92 6.36 13.09
CA ARG A 273 -13.69 6.94 14.42
C ARG A 273 -13.54 8.45 14.37
N GLU A 274 -13.78 9.13 15.50
CA GLU A 274 -13.47 10.55 15.67
C GLU A 274 -11.98 10.88 15.53
N THR A 275 -11.13 9.91 15.80
CA THR A 275 -9.70 9.98 15.53
C THR A 275 -9.38 8.90 14.51
N ILE A 276 -8.92 9.31 13.35
CA ILE A 276 -8.39 8.40 12.34
C ILE A 276 -6.89 8.26 12.56
N TRP A 277 -6.41 7.02 12.54
CA TRP A 277 -4.99 6.68 12.55
C TRP A 277 -4.63 5.93 11.28
N THR A 278 -3.50 6.25 10.69
CA THR A 278 -2.95 5.49 9.57
C THR A 278 -1.56 5.00 9.91
N ASN A 279 -1.23 3.77 9.51
CA ASN A 279 0.14 3.31 9.52
C ASN A 279 0.84 3.75 8.22
N SER A 280 2.10 4.15 8.36
CA SER A 280 3.01 4.38 7.24
C SER A 280 4.15 3.38 7.30
N LEU A 281 4.44 2.74 6.17
CA LEU A 281 5.58 1.84 6.01
C LEU A 281 6.66 2.57 5.20
N PHE A 282 7.82 2.78 5.82
CA PHE A 282 9.00 3.33 5.15
C PHE A 282 9.94 2.17 4.81
N LEU A 283 9.93 1.77 3.54
CA LEU A 283 10.68 0.61 3.03
C LEU A 283 12.10 1.04 2.66
N TYR A 284 13.04 0.86 3.55
CA TYR A 284 14.46 1.06 3.29
C TYR A 284 15.09 -0.20 2.66
N GLN A 285 16.35 -0.09 2.25
CA GLN A 285 17.11 -1.21 1.71
C GLN A 285 17.29 -2.36 2.72
N ASP A 286 17.45 -2.05 3.99
CA ASP A 286 17.84 -3.00 5.06
C ASP A 286 16.74 -3.21 6.12
N LYS A 287 15.72 -2.37 6.15
CA LYS A 287 14.68 -2.39 7.18
C LYS A 287 13.38 -1.76 6.69
N ILE A 288 12.31 -2.00 7.44
CA ILE A 288 11.05 -1.26 7.33
C ILE A 288 10.81 -0.52 8.65
N ILE A 289 10.57 0.78 8.59
CA ILE A 289 10.10 1.54 9.73
C ILE A 289 8.59 1.71 9.60
N VAL A 290 7.85 1.30 10.62
CA VAL A 290 6.40 1.48 10.71
C VAL A 290 6.13 2.63 11.66
N LYS A 291 5.41 3.64 11.18
CA LYS A 291 4.97 4.79 11.99
C LYS A 291 3.46 4.92 11.95
N THR A 292 2.87 5.34 13.03
CA THR A 292 1.42 5.59 13.12
C THR A 292 1.17 7.09 13.24
N TYR A 293 0.28 7.62 12.39
CA TYR A 293 -0.11 9.02 12.41
C TYR A 293 -1.52 9.21 12.99
N ASN A 294 -1.68 10.18 13.87
CA ASN A 294 -2.96 10.58 14.44
C ASN A 294 -3.49 11.81 13.70
N HIS A 295 -4.46 11.61 12.81
CA HIS A 295 -4.99 12.68 11.96
C HIS A 295 -5.75 13.76 12.74
N LYS A 296 -6.37 13.42 13.89
CA LYS A 296 -7.05 14.41 14.74
C LYS A 296 -6.06 15.35 15.44
N LYS A 297 -4.92 14.81 15.88
CA LYS A 297 -3.88 15.60 16.56
C LYS A 297 -2.88 16.21 15.59
N GLY A 298 -2.83 15.75 14.34
CA GLY A 298 -1.86 16.19 13.36
C GLY A 298 -0.42 15.80 13.72
N THR A 299 -0.20 14.60 14.29
CA THR A 299 1.12 14.21 14.81
C THR A 299 1.37 12.71 14.67
N TRP A 300 2.62 12.34 14.50
CA TRP A 300 3.11 10.98 14.61
C TRP A 300 3.06 10.51 16.07
N LEU A 301 2.91 9.20 16.27
CA LEU A 301 2.92 8.54 17.58
C LEU A 301 4.24 7.77 17.73
N PRO A 302 5.29 8.40 18.30
CA PRO A 302 6.62 7.77 18.37
C PRO A 302 6.64 6.52 19.25
N GLU A 303 5.75 6.44 20.23
CA GLU A 303 5.57 5.27 21.11
C GLU A 303 5.10 4.01 20.36
N LEU A 304 4.56 4.16 19.14
CA LEU A 304 4.13 3.06 18.28
C LEU A 304 5.09 2.81 17.11
N GLU A 305 6.19 3.58 17.03
CA GLU A 305 7.20 3.35 15.99
C GLU A 305 7.91 2.01 16.24
N ARG A 306 8.05 1.23 15.16
CA ARG A 306 8.74 -0.05 15.21
C ARG A 306 9.54 -0.31 13.96
N THR A 307 10.68 -0.95 14.13
CA THR A 307 11.56 -1.37 13.06
C THR A 307 11.39 -2.87 12.82
N ILE A 308 11.17 -3.24 11.56
CA ILE A 308 11.10 -4.63 11.11
C ILE A 308 12.31 -4.88 10.20
N VAL A 309 13.15 -5.83 10.61
CA VAL A 309 14.30 -6.25 9.80
C VAL A 309 13.85 -7.43 8.95
N PRO A 310 13.92 -7.32 7.61
CA PRO A 310 13.64 -8.44 6.72
C PRO A 310 14.61 -9.59 6.96
N PRO A 311 14.24 -10.84 6.64
CA PRO A 311 15.17 -11.95 6.70
C PRO A 311 16.39 -11.67 5.82
N ALA A 312 17.55 -12.18 6.24
CA ALA A 312 18.73 -12.16 5.39
C ALA A 312 18.37 -12.87 4.06
N THR A 313 18.74 -12.27 2.95
CA THR A 313 18.42 -12.79 1.59
C THR A 313 18.77 -14.27 1.50
N LEU A 314 17.79 -15.06 1.11
CA LEU A 314 17.89 -16.52 0.89
C LEU A 314 18.83 -16.84 -0.28
#